data_fafa3dab6e059292099e811108cff4e0
#
_entry.id   fafa3dab6e059292099e811108cff4e0
#
_cell.length_a   1.000
_cell.length_b   1.000
_cell.length_c   1.000
_cell.angle_alpha   90.00
_cell.angle_beta   90.00
_cell.angle_gamma   90.00
#
_symmetry.space_group_name_H-M   'P 1'
#
loop_
_entity.id
_entity.type
_entity.pdbx_description
1 polymer ?
#
loop_
_entity_poly.entity_id
_entity_poly.type
_entity_poly.pdbx_seq_one_letter_code
_entity_poly.pdbx_strand_id
1 'polypeptide(L)'
;DTYMLDKLFQLKNTEVGTAMPDASHFKNKVAVVFGGSYGIGADIVRMLGERGSIVFAFSRSMGGVDIGDRQCVTDTLAHVAAETGKIDFVICTAGILNKEPLASMDYSVIENAVRTNYMGTVNVAIESYPYLKQTGGRLIFFTSSSYTRGRAFYSIYSSTKAAIVNFVQAVAQEWEGDGIKINCINPERT
;
A
#
# COMPACT_ATOMS: atom_id res chain seq x y z
N ASP A 1 -22.14 10.77 12.65
CA ASP A 1 -22.08 9.31 12.52
C ASP A 1 -21.37 8.70 13.71
N THR A 2 -22.14 8.45 14.77
CA THR A 2 -21.70 7.92 16.08
C THR A 2 -21.03 6.55 15.94
N TYR A 3 -21.43 5.72 14.98
CA TYR A 3 -20.90 4.37 14.78
C TYR A 3 -19.42 4.32 14.41
N MET A 4 -18.94 5.26 13.60
CA MET A 4 -17.52 5.34 13.24
C MET A 4 -16.67 5.87 14.40
N LEU A 5 -17.22 6.79 15.19
CA LEU A 5 -16.55 7.32 16.38
C LEU A 5 -16.45 6.25 17.48
N ASP A 6 -17.49 5.46 17.69
CA ASP A 6 -17.49 4.37 18.69
C ASP A 6 -16.50 3.25 18.31
N LYS A 7 -16.38 2.87 17.03
CA LYS A 7 -15.34 1.95 16.58
C LYS A 7 -13.93 2.51 16.76
N LEU A 8 -13.71 3.79 16.48
CA LEU A 8 -12.43 4.45 16.72
C LEU A 8 -12.09 4.53 18.22
N PHE A 9 -13.11 4.72 19.09
CA PHE A 9 -12.92 4.70 20.54
C PHE A 9 -12.63 3.29 21.07
N GLN A 10 -13.27 2.27 20.53
CA GLN A 10 -12.98 0.87 20.90
C GLN A 10 -11.56 0.45 20.48
N LEU A 11 -11.06 0.94 19.35
CA LEU A 11 -9.67 0.71 18.92
C LEU A 11 -8.64 1.44 19.79
N LYS A 12 -9.01 2.57 20.44
CA LYS A 12 -8.15 3.29 21.39
C LYS A 12 -8.03 2.61 22.74
N ASN A 13 -9.01 1.79 23.13
CA ASN A 13 -9.03 1.06 24.39
C ASN A 13 -8.56 -0.39 24.27
N THR A 14 -8.23 -0.87 23.07
CA THR A 14 -7.47 -2.10 22.95
C THR A 14 -6.07 -1.79 23.43
N GLU A 15 -5.63 -2.42 24.51
CA GLU A 15 -4.23 -2.44 24.88
C GLU A 15 -3.45 -2.94 23.67
N VAL A 16 -2.81 -2.01 22.97
CA VAL A 16 -1.84 -2.37 21.94
C VAL A 16 -0.74 -3.05 22.72
N GLY A 17 -0.71 -4.36 22.69
CA GLY A 17 0.36 -5.13 23.28
C GLY A 17 1.66 -4.56 22.74
N THR A 18 2.49 -4.03 23.61
CA THR A 18 3.82 -3.48 23.29
C THR A 18 4.81 -4.57 22.89
N ALA A 19 4.40 -5.83 22.90
CA ALA A 19 5.19 -6.93 22.39
C ALA A 19 5.31 -6.79 20.86
N MET A 20 6.51 -6.49 20.39
CA MET A 20 6.85 -6.61 18.98
C MET A 20 6.43 -8.01 18.50
N PRO A 21 5.75 -8.13 17.34
CA PRO A 21 5.41 -9.43 16.79
C PRO A 21 6.66 -10.31 16.76
N ASP A 22 6.53 -11.53 17.25
CA ASP A 22 7.61 -12.49 17.20
C ASP A 22 8.16 -12.58 15.77
N ALA A 23 9.47 -12.52 15.62
CA ALA A 23 10.14 -12.61 14.32
C ALA A 23 9.72 -13.87 13.52
N SER A 24 9.24 -14.92 14.21
CA SER A 24 8.71 -16.14 13.60
C SER A 24 7.56 -15.87 12.63
N HIS A 25 6.77 -14.81 12.84
CA HIS A 25 5.67 -14.41 11.94
C HIS A 25 6.14 -14.00 10.54
N PHE A 26 7.37 -13.59 10.40
CA PHE A 26 7.96 -13.09 9.16
C PHE A 26 8.90 -14.10 8.50
N LYS A 27 9.36 -15.08 9.26
CA LYS A 27 10.34 -16.07 8.78
C LYS A 27 9.77 -16.89 7.62
N ASN A 28 10.51 -16.96 6.52
CA ASN A 28 10.14 -17.66 5.28
C ASN A 28 8.84 -17.13 4.61
N LYS A 29 8.39 -15.93 4.99
CA LYS A 29 7.30 -15.24 4.30
C LYS A 29 7.83 -14.53 3.07
N VAL A 30 7.08 -14.58 1.98
CA VAL A 30 7.39 -13.88 0.74
C VAL A 30 6.69 -12.55 0.73
N ALA A 31 7.45 -11.47 0.61
CA ALA A 31 6.97 -10.09 0.60
C ALA A 31 7.35 -9.39 -0.70
N VAL A 32 6.38 -8.74 -1.33
CA VAL A 32 6.58 -7.85 -2.48
C VAL A 32 6.37 -6.41 -2.02
N VAL A 33 7.35 -5.54 -2.26
CA VAL A 33 7.30 -4.12 -1.87
C VAL A 33 7.41 -3.24 -3.10
N PHE A 34 6.28 -2.68 -3.53
CA PHE A 34 6.24 -1.63 -4.55
C PHE A 34 6.59 -0.27 -3.92
N GLY A 35 7.59 0.41 -4.47
CA GLY A 35 8.16 1.63 -3.90
C GLY A 35 9.30 1.37 -2.90
N GLY A 36 9.95 0.19 -2.97
CA GLY A 36 10.98 -0.24 -2.03
C GLY A 36 12.36 0.40 -2.18
N SER A 37 12.55 1.36 -3.08
CA SER A 37 13.89 1.89 -3.40
C SER A 37 14.41 2.95 -2.43
N TYR A 38 13.54 3.67 -1.70
CA TYR A 38 13.94 4.70 -0.75
C TYR A 38 12.84 4.95 0.32
N GLY A 39 13.19 5.73 1.35
CA GLY A 39 12.26 6.14 2.41
C GLY A 39 11.59 4.98 3.12
N ILE A 40 10.31 5.12 3.44
CA ILE A 40 9.52 4.12 4.18
C ILE A 40 9.59 2.75 3.53
N GLY A 41 9.52 2.68 2.18
CA GLY A 41 9.59 1.41 1.47
C GLY A 41 10.93 0.69 1.66
N ALA A 42 12.04 1.40 1.59
CA ALA A 42 13.37 0.83 1.80
C ALA A 42 13.55 0.33 3.25
N ASP A 43 13.03 1.07 4.24
CA ASP A 43 13.05 0.62 5.64
C ASP A 43 12.22 -0.64 5.85
N ILE A 44 11.05 -0.74 5.22
CA ILE A 44 10.22 -1.94 5.26
C ILE A 44 10.96 -3.13 4.66
N VAL A 45 11.61 -2.96 3.51
CA VAL A 45 12.42 -4.00 2.86
C VAL A 45 13.49 -4.51 3.81
N ARG A 46 14.28 -3.59 4.39
CA ARG A 46 15.31 -3.92 5.37
C ARG A 46 14.75 -4.66 6.58
N MET A 47 13.68 -4.13 7.20
CA MET A 47 13.09 -4.70 8.42
C MET A 47 12.47 -6.07 8.20
N LEU A 48 11.86 -6.33 7.05
CA LEU A 48 11.33 -7.65 6.70
C LEU A 48 12.45 -8.65 6.46
N GLY A 49 13.51 -8.24 5.75
CA GLY A 49 14.70 -9.08 5.54
C GLY A 49 15.39 -9.47 6.86
N GLU A 50 15.58 -8.51 7.77
CA GLU A 50 16.15 -8.76 9.12
C GLU A 50 15.30 -9.75 9.94
N ARG A 51 14.00 -9.86 9.65
CA ARG A 51 13.07 -10.80 10.28
C ARG A 51 12.93 -12.13 9.56
N GLY A 52 13.75 -12.35 8.53
CA GLY A 52 13.82 -13.61 7.79
C GLY A 52 12.76 -13.78 6.70
N SER A 53 12.13 -12.70 6.23
CA SER A 53 11.31 -12.73 5.03
C SER A 53 12.16 -12.78 3.77
N ILE A 54 11.64 -13.41 2.72
CA ILE A 54 12.14 -13.32 1.35
C ILE A 54 11.50 -12.08 0.73
N VAL A 55 12.29 -11.05 0.43
CA VAL A 55 11.74 -9.74 0.06
C VAL A 55 12.15 -9.37 -1.36
N PHE A 56 11.15 -9.07 -2.18
CA PHE A 56 11.29 -8.52 -3.53
C PHE A 56 10.87 -7.06 -3.51
N ALA A 57 11.79 -6.17 -3.89
CA ALA A 57 11.56 -4.73 -3.89
C ALA A 57 11.59 -4.19 -5.32
N PHE A 58 10.58 -3.41 -5.67
CA PHE A 58 10.41 -2.84 -7.00
C PHE A 58 10.06 -1.35 -6.93
N SER A 59 10.55 -0.62 -7.92
CA SER A 59 10.16 0.77 -8.21
C SER A 59 10.55 1.13 -9.63
N ARG A 60 10.21 2.32 -10.09
CA ARG A 60 10.65 2.81 -11.41
C ARG A 60 12.19 2.89 -11.53
N SER A 61 12.87 3.22 -10.44
CA SER A 61 14.34 3.25 -10.38
C SER A 61 14.98 1.90 -10.04
N MET A 62 14.18 0.94 -9.58
CA MET A 62 14.61 -0.41 -9.19
C MET A 62 13.71 -1.42 -9.90
N GLY A 63 14.22 -2.04 -10.97
CA GLY A 63 13.48 -2.99 -11.78
C GLY A 63 12.54 -2.37 -12.82
N GLY A 64 12.48 -1.03 -12.97
CA GLY A 64 11.66 -0.35 -13.98
C GLY A 64 10.14 -0.50 -13.77
N VAL A 65 9.68 -0.85 -12.58
CA VAL A 65 8.28 -1.18 -12.31
C VAL A 65 7.45 0.08 -12.06
N ASP A 66 6.49 0.34 -12.94
CA ASP A 66 5.49 1.40 -12.80
C ASP A 66 4.13 0.78 -12.41
N ILE A 67 3.67 1.04 -11.18
CA ILE A 67 2.36 0.55 -10.72
C ILE A 67 1.17 1.15 -11.48
N GLY A 68 1.34 2.29 -12.12
CA GLY A 68 0.33 2.89 -12.99
C GLY A 68 0.13 2.12 -14.32
N ASP A 69 1.00 1.18 -14.62
CA ASP A 69 0.87 0.21 -15.71
C ASP A 69 0.44 -1.15 -15.13
N ARG A 70 -0.79 -1.55 -15.43
CA ARG A 70 -1.37 -2.78 -14.91
C ARG A 70 -0.57 -4.02 -15.34
N GLN A 71 -0.16 -4.08 -16.63
CA GLN A 71 0.58 -5.23 -17.12
C GLN A 71 1.93 -5.38 -16.42
N CYS A 72 2.60 -4.26 -16.15
CA CYS A 72 3.85 -4.26 -15.40
C CYS A 72 3.68 -4.84 -13.98
N VAL A 73 2.56 -4.55 -13.30
CA VAL A 73 2.23 -5.13 -12.00
C VAL A 73 1.95 -6.62 -12.11
N THR A 74 1.16 -7.03 -13.12
CA THR A 74 0.85 -8.45 -13.41
C THR A 74 2.12 -9.26 -13.59
N ASP A 75 3.01 -8.81 -14.47
CA ASP A 75 4.25 -9.52 -14.80
C ASP A 75 5.18 -9.60 -13.59
N THR A 76 5.26 -8.53 -12.80
CA THR A 76 6.07 -8.47 -11.58
C THR A 76 5.60 -9.51 -10.54
N LEU A 77 4.31 -9.58 -10.27
CA LEU A 77 3.76 -10.52 -9.29
C LEU A 77 3.85 -11.97 -9.80
N ALA A 78 3.60 -12.19 -11.08
CA ALA A 78 3.75 -13.50 -11.70
C ALA A 78 5.20 -14.02 -11.63
N HIS A 79 6.19 -13.14 -11.88
CA HIS A 79 7.61 -13.46 -11.74
C HIS A 79 7.95 -13.92 -10.32
N VAL A 80 7.55 -13.14 -9.30
CA VAL A 80 7.79 -13.50 -7.89
C VAL A 80 7.11 -14.81 -7.51
N ALA A 81 5.86 -15.00 -7.94
CA ALA A 81 5.12 -16.23 -7.66
C ALA A 81 5.74 -17.46 -8.33
N ALA A 82 6.26 -17.32 -9.54
CA ALA A 82 6.97 -18.40 -10.25
C ALA A 82 8.28 -18.79 -9.55
N GLU A 83 9.00 -17.82 -8.98
CA GLU A 83 10.25 -18.05 -8.27
C GLU A 83 10.03 -18.67 -6.87
N THR A 84 8.98 -18.27 -6.15
CA THR A 84 8.81 -18.60 -4.74
C THR A 84 7.66 -19.56 -4.45
N GLY A 85 6.78 -19.78 -5.42
CA GLY A 85 5.56 -20.58 -5.29
C GLY A 85 4.42 -19.90 -4.53
N LYS A 86 4.62 -18.71 -3.94
CA LYS A 86 3.61 -18.00 -3.15
C LYS A 86 3.93 -16.51 -2.98
N ILE A 87 2.94 -15.75 -2.51
CA ILE A 87 3.12 -14.39 -2.01
C ILE A 87 2.31 -14.26 -0.72
N ASP A 88 2.98 -13.91 0.40
CA ASP A 88 2.32 -13.75 1.70
C ASP A 88 1.97 -12.28 1.99
N PHE A 89 2.82 -11.34 1.56
CA PHE A 89 2.65 -9.91 1.80
C PHE A 89 2.84 -9.11 0.52
N VAL A 90 1.95 -8.16 0.27
CA VAL A 90 2.15 -7.12 -0.73
C VAL A 90 2.04 -5.77 -0.05
N ILE A 91 3.05 -4.94 -0.21
CA ILE A 91 3.15 -3.62 0.40
C ILE A 91 3.38 -2.59 -0.70
N CYS A 92 2.52 -1.59 -0.80
CA CYS A 92 2.65 -0.54 -1.79
C CYS A 92 2.87 0.82 -1.10
N THR A 93 4.10 1.27 -1.10
CA THR A 93 4.50 2.61 -0.65
C THR A 93 4.68 3.57 -1.83
N ALA A 94 4.59 3.07 -3.05
CA ALA A 94 4.75 3.87 -4.26
C ALA A 94 3.69 4.97 -4.35
N GLY A 95 4.13 6.15 -4.76
CA GLY A 95 3.28 7.30 -4.96
C GLY A 95 4.10 8.54 -5.30
N ILE A 96 3.45 9.51 -5.91
CA ILE A 96 4.06 10.79 -6.26
C ILE A 96 3.33 11.93 -5.56
N LEU A 97 4.10 12.92 -5.15
CA LEU A 97 3.60 14.15 -4.53
C LEU A 97 3.88 15.32 -5.48
N ASN A 98 2.82 15.97 -5.92
CA ASN A 98 2.87 17.24 -6.63
C ASN A 98 2.34 18.33 -5.71
N LYS A 99 3.09 19.44 -5.61
CA LYS A 99 2.74 20.59 -4.77
C LYS A 99 2.74 21.85 -5.63
N GLU A 100 1.59 22.14 -6.20
CA GLU A 100 1.42 23.26 -7.14
C GLU A 100 0.02 23.88 -6.99
N PRO A 101 -0.16 25.18 -7.35
CA PRO A 101 -1.50 25.77 -7.45
C PRO A 101 -2.31 25.06 -8.52
N LEU A 102 -3.53 24.65 -8.20
CA LEU A 102 -4.39 23.90 -9.14
C LEU A 102 -4.64 24.68 -10.44
N ALA A 103 -4.80 26.01 -10.35
CA ALA A 103 -5.09 26.87 -11.50
C ALA A 103 -3.97 26.92 -12.56
N SER A 104 -2.74 26.58 -12.20
CA SER A 104 -1.58 26.57 -13.10
C SER A 104 -0.95 25.18 -13.26
N MET A 105 -1.54 24.15 -12.64
CA MET A 105 -1.04 22.78 -12.75
C MET A 105 -1.26 22.23 -14.15
N ASP A 106 -0.22 21.71 -14.76
CA ASP A 106 -0.33 21.03 -16.05
C ASP A 106 -1.23 19.79 -15.92
N TYR A 107 -2.13 19.61 -16.90
CA TYR A 107 -3.07 18.48 -16.86
C TYR A 107 -2.38 17.12 -16.89
N SER A 108 -1.25 17.00 -17.57
CA SER A 108 -0.43 15.78 -17.59
C SER A 108 0.11 15.41 -16.20
N VAL A 109 0.40 16.40 -15.35
CA VAL A 109 0.80 16.20 -13.95
C VAL A 109 -0.37 15.64 -13.15
N ILE A 110 -1.60 16.15 -13.39
CA ILE A 110 -2.82 15.65 -12.74
C ILE A 110 -3.07 14.19 -13.14
N GLU A 111 -3.07 13.90 -14.45
CA GLU A 111 -3.28 12.54 -14.96
C GLU A 111 -2.24 11.56 -14.40
N ASN A 112 -0.97 11.95 -14.39
CA ASN A 112 0.09 11.10 -13.87
C ASN A 112 -0.07 10.85 -12.35
N ALA A 113 -0.50 11.88 -11.58
CA ALA A 113 -0.76 11.73 -10.16
C ALA A 113 -1.92 10.75 -9.89
N VAL A 114 -3.03 10.89 -10.61
CA VAL A 114 -4.19 9.98 -10.49
C VAL A 114 -3.80 8.58 -10.94
N ARG A 115 -3.13 8.45 -12.08
CA ARG A 115 -2.66 7.18 -12.63
C ARG A 115 -1.75 6.45 -11.67
N THR A 116 -0.75 7.13 -11.10
CA THR A 116 0.20 6.50 -10.18
C THR A 116 -0.43 6.23 -8.81
N ASN A 117 -1.02 7.26 -8.17
CA ASN A 117 -1.43 7.14 -6.77
C ASN A 117 -2.72 6.32 -6.61
N TYR A 118 -3.71 6.49 -7.50
CA TYR A 118 -5.00 5.81 -7.35
C TYR A 118 -5.09 4.58 -8.24
N MET A 119 -4.94 4.71 -9.56
CA MET A 119 -5.01 3.55 -10.44
C MET A 119 -3.92 2.53 -10.15
N GLY A 120 -2.71 2.99 -9.80
CA GLY A 120 -1.63 2.10 -9.35
C GLY A 120 -2.00 1.31 -8.08
N THR A 121 -2.68 1.94 -7.11
CA THR A 121 -3.23 1.23 -5.94
C THR A 121 -4.25 0.17 -6.34
N VAL A 122 -5.15 0.50 -7.26
CA VAL A 122 -6.16 -0.43 -7.79
C VAL A 122 -5.51 -1.59 -8.54
N ASN A 123 -4.52 -1.32 -9.39
CA ASN A 123 -3.78 -2.35 -10.13
C ASN A 123 -3.09 -3.32 -9.16
N VAL A 124 -2.36 -2.78 -8.16
CA VAL A 124 -1.68 -3.61 -7.16
C VAL A 124 -2.69 -4.47 -6.39
N ALA A 125 -3.85 -3.94 -6.01
CA ALA A 125 -4.87 -4.69 -5.31
C ALA A 125 -5.40 -5.85 -6.16
N ILE A 126 -5.88 -5.55 -7.37
CA ILE A 126 -6.49 -6.56 -8.26
C ILE A 126 -5.49 -7.68 -8.59
N GLU A 127 -4.27 -7.30 -8.99
CA GLU A 127 -3.28 -8.28 -9.44
C GLU A 127 -2.69 -9.10 -8.27
N SER A 128 -2.71 -8.57 -7.05
CA SER A 128 -2.28 -9.31 -5.84
C SER A 128 -3.32 -10.31 -5.34
N TYR A 129 -4.61 -10.08 -5.63
CA TYR A 129 -5.71 -10.86 -5.08
C TYR A 129 -5.55 -12.38 -5.24
N PRO A 130 -5.28 -12.94 -6.44
CA PRO A 130 -5.20 -14.39 -6.61
C PRO A 130 -4.10 -15.04 -5.77
N TYR A 131 -2.98 -14.37 -5.58
CA TYR A 131 -1.86 -14.85 -4.78
C TYR A 131 -2.14 -14.75 -3.28
N LEU A 132 -2.68 -13.61 -2.83
CA LEU A 132 -3.01 -13.40 -1.43
C LEU A 132 -4.15 -14.29 -0.94
N LYS A 133 -5.10 -14.61 -1.82
CA LYS A 133 -6.17 -15.57 -1.51
C LYS A 133 -5.62 -16.96 -1.20
N GLN A 134 -4.59 -17.40 -1.90
CA GLN A 134 -3.97 -18.71 -1.67
C GLN A 134 -3.28 -18.82 -0.30
N THR A 135 -2.76 -17.70 0.22
CA THR A 135 -1.97 -17.67 1.46
C THR A 135 -2.72 -17.12 2.67
N GLY A 136 -3.94 -16.61 2.49
CA GLY A 136 -4.59 -15.76 3.49
C GLY A 136 -3.75 -14.53 3.81
N GLY A 137 -3.13 -13.96 2.77
CA GLY A 137 -2.08 -12.96 2.87
C GLY A 137 -2.54 -11.58 3.28
N ARG A 138 -1.60 -10.62 3.20
CA ARG A 138 -1.85 -9.23 3.62
C ARG A 138 -1.47 -8.25 2.54
N LEU A 139 -2.31 -7.24 2.35
CA LEU A 139 -2.08 -6.11 1.45
C LEU A 139 -2.07 -4.81 2.24
N ILE A 140 -1.01 -4.02 2.08
CA ILE A 140 -0.83 -2.78 2.83
C ILE A 140 -0.57 -1.63 1.87
N PHE A 141 -1.39 -0.59 1.98
CA PHE A 141 -1.22 0.66 1.28
C PHE A 141 -0.83 1.80 2.21
N PHE A 142 -0.35 2.89 1.62
CA PHE A 142 0.05 4.09 2.35
C PHE A 142 -0.77 5.29 1.89
N THR A 143 -1.45 5.91 2.83
CA THR A 143 -2.12 7.19 2.67
C THR A 143 -1.24 8.35 3.16
N SER A 144 -1.81 9.42 3.61
CA SER A 144 -1.13 10.62 4.13
C SER A 144 -2.04 11.32 5.12
N SER A 145 -1.50 12.01 6.09
CA SER A 145 -2.28 12.87 7.01
C SER A 145 -3.12 13.94 6.28
N SER A 146 -2.86 14.18 5.00
CA SER A 146 -3.67 15.08 4.17
C SER A 146 -4.99 14.48 3.69
N TYR A 147 -5.26 13.18 3.95
CA TYR A 147 -6.52 12.55 3.51
C TYR A 147 -7.74 13.04 4.29
N THR A 148 -7.56 13.44 5.54
CA THR A 148 -8.64 13.93 6.41
C THR A 148 -8.95 15.40 6.20
N ARG A 149 -7.96 16.16 5.70
CA ARG A 149 -8.08 17.61 5.52
C ARG A 149 -7.23 18.07 4.35
N GLY A 150 -7.88 18.64 3.34
CA GLY A 150 -7.20 19.25 2.20
C GLY A 150 -6.22 20.34 2.65
N ARG A 151 -5.12 20.47 1.92
CA ARG A 151 -4.11 21.50 2.12
C ARG A 151 -3.92 22.28 0.82
N ALA A 152 -3.67 23.58 0.92
CA ALA A 152 -3.33 24.40 -0.23
C ALA A 152 -2.16 23.79 -1.00
N PHE A 153 -2.26 23.78 -2.31
CA PHE A 153 -1.29 23.21 -3.26
C PHE A 153 -1.17 21.69 -3.29
N TYR A 154 -1.94 20.95 -2.48
CA TYR A 154 -1.95 19.49 -2.43
C TYR A 154 -3.27 18.89 -2.93
N SER A 155 -4.10 19.66 -3.64
CA SER A 155 -5.47 19.27 -4.00
C SER A 155 -5.54 17.86 -4.61
N ILE A 156 -4.80 17.60 -5.67
CA ILE A 156 -4.80 16.31 -6.37
C ILE A 156 -4.21 15.19 -5.50
N TYR A 157 -3.05 15.44 -4.89
CA TYR A 157 -2.42 14.48 -4.00
C TYR A 157 -3.34 14.06 -2.84
N SER A 158 -3.89 15.04 -2.11
CA SER A 158 -4.78 14.78 -0.96
C SER A 158 -6.02 13.99 -1.39
N SER A 159 -6.60 14.33 -2.55
CA SER A 159 -7.78 13.62 -3.10
C SER A 159 -7.45 12.16 -3.43
N THR A 160 -6.30 11.89 -4.07
CA THR A 160 -5.89 10.51 -4.35
C THR A 160 -5.65 9.72 -3.07
N LYS A 161 -5.06 10.34 -2.03
CA LYS A 161 -4.84 9.68 -0.74
C LYS A 161 -6.13 9.44 0.06
N ALA A 162 -7.12 10.31 -0.08
CA ALA A 162 -8.47 10.09 0.48
C ALA A 162 -9.19 8.94 -0.25
N ALA A 163 -9.09 8.90 -1.57
CA ALA A 163 -9.66 7.82 -2.37
C ALA A 163 -9.11 6.44 -1.99
N ILE A 164 -7.80 6.33 -1.70
CA ILE A 164 -7.18 5.08 -1.22
C ILE A 164 -7.83 4.60 0.07
N VAL A 165 -8.11 5.48 1.02
CA VAL A 165 -8.73 5.09 2.31
C VAL A 165 -10.11 4.49 2.09
N ASN A 166 -10.95 5.15 1.28
CA ASN A 166 -12.29 4.66 0.98
C ASN A 166 -12.24 3.33 0.20
N PHE A 167 -11.36 3.24 -0.79
CA PHE A 167 -11.12 2.02 -1.56
C PHE A 167 -10.74 0.84 -0.67
N VAL A 168 -9.76 1.02 0.22
CA VAL A 168 -9.30 -0.03 1.15
C VAL A 168 -10.41 -0.49 2.09
N GLN A 169 -11.24 0.43 2.58
CA GLN A 169 -12.38 0.09 3.44
C GLN A 169 -13.42 -0.78 2.72
N ALA A 170 -13.71 -0.49 1.45
CA ALA A 170 -14.64 -1.27 0.64
C ALA A 170 -14.07 -2.67 0.35
N VAL A 171 -12.85 -2.74 -0.18
CA VAL A 171 -12.20 -3.99 -0.55
C VAL A 171 -11.95 -4.90 0.66
N ALA A 172 -11.69 -4.32 1.84
CA ALA A 172 -11.55 -5.10 3.08
C ALA A 172 -12.82 -5.89 3.41
N GLN A 173 -13.99 -5.33 3.13
CA GLN A 173 -15.27 -6.02 3.33
C GLN A 173 -15.53 -7.06 2.24
N GLU A 174 -15.20 -6.74 0.99
CA GLU A 174 -15.37 -7.66 -0.14
C GLU A 174 -14.52 -8.93 0.01
N TRP A 175 -13.31 -8.82 0.55
CA TRP A 175 -12.34 -9.92 0.63
C TRP A 175 -12.27 -10.60 2.01
N GLU A 176 -13.12 -10.20 2.94
CA GLU A 176 -13.14 -10.76 4.30
C GLU A 176 -13.29 -12.29 4.30
N GLY A 177 -14.20 -12.81 3.46
CA GLY A 177 -14.45 -14.24 3.31
C GLY A 177 -13.29 -15.04 2.69
N ASP A 178 -12.37 -14.38 2.01
CA ASP A 178 -11.20 -15.00 1.38
C ASP A 178 -9.96 -15.07 2.29
N GLY A 179 -10.09 -14.59 3.54
CA GLY A 179 -9.00 -14.59 4.52
C GLY A 179 -7.93 -13.53 4.29
N ILE A 180 -8.07 -12.69 3.26
CA ILE A 180 -7.14 -11.62 2.96
C ILE A 180 -7.34 -10.47 3.96
N LYS A 181 -6.23 -9.91 4.45
CA LYS A 181 -6.25 -8.70 5.29
C LYS A 181 -5.68 -7.53 4.50
N ILE A 182 -6.52 -6.55 4.22
CA ILE A 182 -6.12 -5.31 3.56
C ILE A 182 -6.18 -4.13 4.53
N ASN A 183 -5.14 -3.30 4.55
CA ASN A 183 -5.04 -2.16 5.44
C ASN A 183 -4.40 -0.95 4.75
N CYS A 184 -4.63 0.22 5.35
CA CYS A 184 -4.02 1.47 4.92
C CYS A 184 -3.32 2.12 6.12
N ILE A 185 -2.03 2.43 5.95
CA ILE A 185 -1.23 3.11 6.97
C ILE A 185 -1.19 4.59 6.64
N ASN A 186 -1.43 5.42 7.66
CA ASN A 186 -1.27 6.85 7.59
C ASN A 186 0.00 7.27 8.37
N PRO A 187 1.15 7.43 7.70
CA PRO A 187 2.34 7.93 8.37
C PRO A 187 2.14 9.40 8.73
N GLU A 188 2.53 9.77 9.94
CA GLU A 188 2.68 11.16 10.31
C GLU A 188 3.92 11.77 9.64
N ARG A 189 4.07 13.08 9.77
CA ARG A 189 5.18 13.82 9.20
C ARG A 189 6.48 13.33 9.86
N THR A 190 7.28 12.64 9.09
CA THR A 190 8.68 12.31 9.40
C THR A 190 9.59 13.47 9.00
#